data_85cc1fcb4d8884fc251dd36a4b29955a
#
_entry.id   85cc1fcb4d8884fc251dd36a4b29955a
#
_cell.length_a   1.000
_cell.length_b   1.000
_cell.length_c   1.000
_cell.angle_alpha   90.00
_cell.angle_beta   90.00
_cell.angle_gamma   90.00
#
_symmetry.space_group_name_H-M   'P 1'
#
loop_
_entity.id
_entity.type
_entity.pdbx_description
1 polymer ?
#
loop_
_entity_poly.entity_id
_entity_poly.type
_entity_poly.pdbx_seq_one_letter_code
_entity_poly.pdbx_strand_id
1 'polypeptide(L)'
;SYVDLKHVTFLDPGTRLLVDAANVSDDRYFENFGVGFEGTSITYLNRLAEARRHTQHWSLVGRVQDYQVIDPDLSNSDGPYTILPQVAALGRWRNLAPGLDASLRAEATNFARDTGVDGVRVDVEPGIDWRAESRASYVAAGAAWRATSYSLSDTEPGSDESPLRSLPILSLDSGVVLEREVGSKGNRLQTLEPRALYLYVPYRDQDDLPVFDTAEPDLNLVQLFRTNRYVGADRVGDANQLSLGVTSRLLDVAGGRQYLSATLGQAFYFEDPRVRLPDEPVRDRSTSDLIAELELTAFKNWSARFGYQWDPDASQSERSEVYLQYRPASDRVVNAGYRFRRDLVEQFDVSAAWPLNDRWRGYGRWVYSLAEEKTLDQFVGLEYGSCCWALRVVARRFVSSRTGDIDTSIGLQLELKGLSSVGTDSEAFLRDAIRGYSALPSAPRP
;
A
#
# COMPACT_ATOMS: atom_id res chain seq x y z
N SER A 1 -21.81 -5.62 -20.46
CA SER A 1 -21.12 -6.88 -20.09
C SER A 1 -19.75 -6.56 -19.49
N TYR A 2 -19.32 -7.38 -18.53
CA TYR A 2 -18.00 -7.35 -17.91
C TYR A 2 -17.31 -8.68 -18.13
N VAL A 3 -16.03 -8.65 -18.46
CA VAL A 3 -15.17 -9.83 -18.60
C VAL A 3 -13.92 -9.58 -17.76
N ASP A 4 -13.58 -10.55 -16.92
CA ASP A 4 -12.36 -10.57 -16.12
C ASP A 4 -11.65 -11.92 -16.34
N LEU A 5 -10.38 -11.84 -16.73
CA LEU A 5 -9.52 -12.99 -16.96
C LEU A 5 -8.26 -12.86 -16.13
N LYS A 6 -8.08 -13.76 -15.18
CA LYS A 6 -6.84 -13.87 -14.42
C LYS A 6 -6.25 -15.26 -14.55
N HIS A 7 -5.05 -15.34 -15.13
CA HIS A 7 -4.35 -16.59 -15.35
C HIS A 7 -2.89 -16.49 -14.91
N VAL A 8 -2.45 -17.47 -14.14
CA VAL A 8 -1.05 -17.59 -13.69
C VAL A 8 -0.54 -18.98 -14.08
N THR A 9 0.59 -19.03 -14.78
CA THR A 9 1.26 -20.27 -15.15
C THR A 9 2.72 -20.22 -14.73
N PHE A 10 3.22 -21.31 -14.17
CA PHE A 10 4.63 -21.51 -13.88
C PHE A 10 5.20 -22.47 -14.94
N LEU A 11 6.14 -21.98 -15.76
CA LEU A 11 6.82 -22.81 -16.76
C LEU A 11 7.90 -23.69 -16.13
N ASP A 12 8.56 -23.13 -15.11
CA ASP A 12 9.54 -23.78 -14.25
C ASP A 12 9.56 -23.06 -12.89
N PRO A 13 10.29 -23.53 -11.84
CA PRO A 13 10.32 -22.90 -10.52
C PRO A 13 10.76 -21.43 -10.52
N GLY A 14 11.48 -20.99 -11.55
CA GLY A 14 11.99 -19.63 -11.69
C GLY A 14 11.19 -18.76 -12.65
N THR A 15 10.27 -19.31 -13.44
CA THR A 15 9.57 -18.58 -14.51
C THR A 15 8.06 -18.59 -14.33
N ARG A 16 7.47 -17.40 -14.17
CA ARG A 16 6.03 -17.18 -14.04
C ARG A 16 5.50 -16.31 -15.18
N LEU A 17 4.38 -16.74 -15.75
CA LEU A 17 3.57 -15.94 -16.66
C LEU A 17 2.28 -15.52 -15.94
N LEU A 18 1.88 -14.28 -16.12
CA LEU A 18 0.63 -13.70 -15.62
C LEU A 18 -0.11 -13.01 -16.76
N VAL A 19 -1.39 -13.31 -16.88
CA VAL A 19 -2.34 -12.51 -17.65
C VAL A 19 -3.42 -12.06 -16.68
N ASP A 20 -3.68 -10.76 -16.62
CA ASP A 20 -4.69 -10.13 -15.76
C ASP A 20 -5.37 -9.05 -16.59
N ALA A 21 -6.52 -9.37 -17.16
CA ALA A 21 -7.19 -8.50 -18.13
C ALA A 21 -8.67 -8.40 -17.81
N ALA A 22 -9.12 -7.17 -17.59
CA ALA A 22 -10.51 -6.84 -17.39
C ALA A 22 -11.02 -5.92 -18.50
N ASN A 23 -12.26 -6.10 -18.90
CA ASN A 23 -12.91 -5.26 -19.89
C ASN A 23 -14.40 -5.10 -19.59
N VAL A 24 -14.94 -3.92 -19.85
CA VAL A 24 -16.35 -3.61 -19.69
C VAL A 24 -16.87 -2.93 -20.93
N SER A 25 -18.12 -3.24 -21.33
CA SER A 25 -18.77 -2.65 -22.51
C SER A 25 -19.51 -1.34 -22.21
N ASP A 26 -19.59 -0.93 -20.95
CA ASP A 26 -20.32 0.24 -20.47
C ASP A 26 -19.59 0.81 -19.25
N ASP A 27 -19.15 2.04 -19.31
CA ASP A 27 -18.35 2.71 -18.28
C ASP A 27 -19.08 2.83 -16.94
N ARG A 28 -20.42 2.83 -16.95
CA ARG A 28 -21.27 2.80 -15.75
C ARG A 28 -21.62 1.39 -15.26
N TYR A 29 -20.96 0.36 -15.80
CA TYR A 29 -21.29 -1.02 -15.43
C TYR A 29 -21.17 -1.26 -13.92
N PHE A 30 -20.12 -0.75 -13.28
CA PHE A 30 -19.91 -0.95 -11.84
C PHE A 30 -20.84 -0.11 -10.97
N GLU A 31 -21.34 1.02 -11.46
CA GLU A 31 -22.39 1.78 -10.79
C GLU A 31 -23.75 1.05 -10.87
N ASN A 32 -24.05 0.47 -12.03
CA ASN A 32 -25.33 -0.19 -12.27
C ASN A 32 -25.41 -1.63 -11.73
N PHE A 33 -24.29 -2.35 -11.72
CA PHE A 33 -24.22 -3.77 -11.39
C PHE A 33 -23.18 -4.12 -10.31
N GLY A 34 -22.40 -3.15 -9.84
CA GLY A 34 -21.40 -3.34 -8.80
C GLY A 34 -22.04 -3.68 -7.45
N VAL A 35 -21.42 -4.60 -6.72
CA VAL A 35 -21.89 -5.01 -5.40
C VAL A 35 -21.13 -4.19 -4.34
N GLY A 36 -21.40 -2.89 -4.26
CA GLY A 36 -20.90 -2.07 -3.18
C GLY A 36 -20.19 -0.80 -3.60
N PHE A 37 -19.92 0.00 -2.61
CA PHE A 37 -19.30 1.31 -2.71
C PHE A 37 -17.88 1.27 -3.32
N GLU A 38 -17.17 0.12 -3.28
CA GLU A 38 -15.87 -0.06 -3.95
C GLU A 38 -15.99 0.05 -5.48
N GLY A 39 -17.14 -0.32 -6.06
CA GLY A 39 -17.39 -0.19 -7.50
C GLY A 39 -17.34 1.26 -7.99
N THR A 40 -17.70 2.23 -7.15
CA THR A 40 -17.67 3.66 -7.49
C THR A 40 -16.27 4.27 -7.50
N SER A 41 -15.30 3.58 -6.93
CA SER A 41 -13.89 4.04 -6.87
C SER A 41 -13.00 3.47 -7.99
N ILE A 42 -13.57 2.60 -8.86
CA ILE A 42 -12.83 2.06 -9.99
C ILE A 42 -12.80 3.10 -11.10
N THR A 43 -11.62 3.64 -11.38
CA THR A 43 -11.41 4.66 -12.42
C THR A 43 -10.96 4.06 -13.74
N TYR A 44 -10.23 2.94 -13.69
CA TYR A 44 -9.75 2.22 -14.87
C TYR A 44 -9.61 0.72 -14.61
N LEU A 45 -9.73 -0.06 -15.67
CA LEU A 45 -9.53 -1.50 -15.67
C LEU A 45 -8.18 -1.84 -16.26
N ASN A 46 -7.47 -2.74 -15.59
CA ASN A 46 -6.13 -3.18 -15.99
C ASN A 46 -6.20 -4.27 -17.07
N ARG A 47 -5.26 -4.22 -18.03
CA ARG A 47 -5.00 -5.25 -19.05
C ARG A 47 -3.50 -5.52 -19.09
N LEU A 48 -3.05 -6.52 -18.37
CA LEU A 48 -1.64 -6.85 -18.15
C LEU A 48 -1.30 -8.22 -18.67
N ALA A 49 -0.19 -8.33 -19.42
CA ALA A 49 0.52 -9.58 -19.62
C ALA A 49 1.97 -9.41 -19.16
N GLU A 50 2.41 -10.27 -18.25
CA GLU A 50 3.73 -10.21 -17.61
C GLU A 50 4.42 -11.57 -17.69
N ALA A 51 5.70 -11.59 -18.04
CA ALA A 51 6.62 -12.70 -17.87
C ALA A 51 7.69 -12.31 -16.84
N ARG A 52 7.90 -13.13 -15.82
CA ARG A 52 8.89 -12.89 -14.78
C ARG A 52 9.79 -14.10 -14.63
N ARG A 53 11.11 -13.87 -14.60
CA ARG A 53 12.11 -14.91 -14.39
C ARG A 53 13.04 -14.55 -13.25
N HIS A 54 13.19 -15.47 -12.30
CA HIS A 54 14.16 -15.39 -11.22
C HIS A 54 15.26 -16.42 -11.40
N THR A 55 16.49 -15.97 -11.22
CA THR A 55 17.69 -16.81 -11.16
C THR A 55 18.46 -16.51 -9.87
N GLN A 56 19.62 -17.10 -9.69
CA GLN A 56 20.45 -16.88 -8.50
C GLN A 56 20.78 -15.39 -8.28
N HIS A 57 21.05 -14.64 -9.34
CA HIS A 57 21.50 -13.25 -9.25
C HIS A 57 20.54 -12.27 -9.92
N TRP A 58 19.61 -12.74 -10.76
CA TRP A 58 18.76 -11.87 -11.58
C TRP A 58 17.28 -12.07 -11.33
N SER A 59 16.57 -10.97 -11.28
CA SER A 59 15.13 -10.93 -11.45
C SER A 59 14.82 -10.13 -12.71
N LEU A 60 14.25 -10.80 -13.70
CA LEU A 60 13.91 -10.23 -15.00
C LEU A 60 12.39 -10.11 -15.11
N VAL A 61 11.90 -9.01 -15.65
CA VAL A 61 10.47 -8.77 -15.91
C VAL A 61 10.33 -8.22 -17.32
N GLY A 62 9.43 -8.84 -18.09
CA GLY A 62 8.93 -8.29 -19.34
C GLY A 62 7.43 -8.14 -19.20
N ARG A 63 6.86 -6.96 -19.53
CA ARG A 63 5.43 -6.75 -19.48
C ARG A 63 4.93 -5.83 -20.59
N VAL A 64 3.66 -6.04 -20.92
CA VAL A 64 2.83 -5.09 -21.66
C VAL A 64 1.60 -4.81 -20.82
N GLN A 65 1.17 -3.55 -20.78
CA GLN A 65 0.07 -3.12 -19.93
C GLN A 65 -0.71 -2.01 -20.59
N ASP A 66 -2.00 -2.11 -20.55
CA ASP A 66 -2.95 -1.15 -21.06
C ASP A 66 -4.07 -0.93 -20.04
N TYR A 67 -4.84 0.14 -20.19
CA TYR A 67 -5.92 0.48 -19.28
C TYR A 67 -7.17 0.89 -20.05
N GLN A 68 -8.32 0.41 -19.61
CA GLN A 68 -9.58 0.99 -20.01
C GLN A 68 -10.03 2.01 -18.96
N VAL A 69 -10.07 3.28 -19.31
CA VAL A 69 -10.67 4.33 -18.45
C VAL A 69 -12.19 4.11 -18.46
N ILE A 70 -12.79 4.06 -17.27
CA ILE A 70 -14.24 3.87 -17.08
C ILE A 70 -14.85 4.97 -16.22
N ASP A 71 -14.05 5.96 -15.81
CA ASP A 71 -14.51 7.15 -15.14
C ASP A 71 -14.91 8.20 -16.20
N PRO A 72 -16.22 8.54 -16.32
CA PRO A 72 -16.66 9.51 -17.33
C PRO A 72 -16.13 10.92 -17.10
N ASP A 73 -15.67 11.25 -15.89
CA ASP A 73 -15.11 12.55 -15.54
C ASP A 73 -13.62 12.66 -15.87
N LEU A 74 -12.98 11.53 -16.23
CA LEU A 74 -11.58 11.48 -16.65
C LEU A 74 -11.50 11.40 -18.17
N SER A 75 -10.64 12.24 -18.77
CA SER A 75 -10.27 12.08 -20.17
C SER A 75 -9.25 10.93 -20.31
N ASN A 76 -9.11 10.38 -21.51
CA ASN A 76 -8.08 9.37 -21.77
C ASN A 76 -6.66 9.91 -21.51
N SER A 77 -6.47 11.23 -21.58
CA SER A 77 -5.20 11.90 -21.25
C SER A 77 -4.89 11.94 -19.75
N ASP A 78 -5.87 11.73 -18.88
CA ASP A 78 -5.69 11.75 -17.42
C ASP A 78 -5.48 10.34 -16.84
N GLY A 79 -5.71 9.30 -17.67
CA GLY A 79 -5.44 7.91 -17.32
C GLY A 79 -3.94 7.58 -17.26
N PRO A 80 -3.59 6.40 -16.73
CA PRO A 80 -2.21 5.90 -16.78
C PRO A 80 -1.72 5.69 -18.21
N TYR A 81 -0.42 5.83 -18.43
CA TYR A 81 0.20 5.51 -19.72
C TYR A 81 0.09 4.02 -20.05
N THR A 82 -0.18 3.72 -21.31
CA THR A 82 0.00 2.37 -21.86
C THR A 82 1.50 2.05 -21.92
N ILE A 83 1.88 0.84 -21.50
CA ILE A 83 3.26 0.35 -21.46
C ILE A 83 3.43 -0.74 -22.52
N LEU A 84 4.18 -0.44 -23.61
CA LEU A 84 4.31 -1.31 -24.78
C LEU A 84 5.72 -1.28 -25.42
N PRO A 85 6.69 -2.09 -24.98
CA PRO A 85 6.78 -2.93 -23.79
C PRO A 85 7.54 -2.25 -22.63
N GLN A 86 7.61 -2.93 -21.48
CA GLN A 86 8.65 -2.72 -20.47
C GLN A 86 9.51 -3.96 -20.33
N VAL A 87 10.82 -3.77 -20.24
CA VAL A 87 11.79 -4.79 -19.83
C VAL A 87 12.58 -4.25 -18.64
N ALA A 88 12.57 -4.98 -17.53
CA ALA A 88 13.31 -4.59 -16.32
C ALA A 88 14.18 -5.75 -15.82
N ALA A 89 15.37 -5.43 -15.33
CA ALA A 89 16.34 -6.35 -14.77
C ALA A 89 16.87 -5.85 -13.45
N LEU A 90 16.85 -6.69 -12.43
CA LEU A 90 17.48 -6.45 -11.14
C LEU A 90 18.53 -7.53 -10.88
N GLY A 91 19.80 -7.17 -10.94
CA GLY A 91 20.94 -8.00 -10.55
C GLY A 91 21.34 -7.77 -9.10
N ARG A 92 21.67 -8.83 -8.37
CA ARG A 92 22.22 -8.76 -7.01
C ARG A 92 23.32 -9.77 -6.79
N TRP A 93 24.48 -9.30 -6.33
CA TRP A 93 25.65 -10.10 -6.01
C TRP A 93 25.99 -9.86 -4.54
N ARG A 94 25.67 -10.84 -3.71
CA ARG A 94 25.86 -10.75 -2.26
C ARG A 94 27.24 -11.24 -1.87
N ASN A 95 27.83 -10.64 -0.83
CA ASN A 95 29.09 -11.03 -0.23
C ASN A 95 30.27 -11.07 -1.24
N LEU A 96 30.38 -10.09 -2.13
CA LEU A 96 31.56 -9.92 -2.99
C LEU A 96 32.86 -9.76 -2.17
N ALA A 97 32.73 -9.14 -1.01
CA ALA A 97 33.70 -9.10 0.09
C ALA A 97 32.92 -9.11 1.42
N PRO A 98 33.55 -9.28 2.59
CA PRO A 98 32.86 -9.27 3.87
C PRO A 98 31.96 -8.03 4.05
N GLY A 99 30.64 -8.27 4.08
CA GLY A 99 29.62 -7.23 4.21
C GLY A 99 29.38 -6.39 2.95
N LEU A 100 30.01 -6.69 1.80
CA LEU A 100 29.89 -5.91 0.57
C LEU A 100 28.99 -6.63 -0.44
N ASP A 101 27.90 -5.96 -0.81
CA ASP A 101 26.96 -6.37 -1.88
C ASP A 101 27.06 -5.41 -3.06
N ALA A 102 26.79 -5.91 -4.27
CA ALA A 102 26.57 -5.07 -5.44
C ALA A 102 25.17 -5.30 -6.01
N SER A 103 24.64 -4.28 -6.64
CA SER A 103 23.35 -4.33 -7.32
C SER A 103 23.40 -3.59 -8.65
N LEU A 104 22.54 -4.01 -9.58
CA LEU A 104 22.29 -3.32 -10.84
C LEU A 104 20.79 -3.35 -11.09
N ARG A 105 20.17 -2.18 -11.15
CA ARG A 105 18.81 -2.02 -11.68
C ARG A 105 18.91 -1.43 -13.08
N ALA A 106 18.19 -2.02 -14.02
CA ALA A 106 18.08 -1.51 -15.38
C ALA A 106 16.64 -1.70 -15.86
N GLU A 107 16.11 -0.71 -16.54
CA GLU A 107 14.76 -0.72 -17.09
C GLU A 107 14.74 0.01 -18.43
N ALA A 108 14.00 -0.52 -19.40
CA ALA A 108 13.62 0.16 -20.62
C ALA A 108 12.10 0.04 -20.78
N THR A 109 11.43 1.17 -20.91
CA THR A 109 9.97 1.23 -20.97
C THR A 109 9.55 2.18 -22.09
N ASN A 110 8.65 1.71 -22.94
CA ASN A 110 7.96 2.55 -23.91
C ASN A 110 6.59 2.93 -23.35
N PHE A 111 6.37 4.22 -23.18
CA PHE A 111 5.12 4.82 -22.71
C PHE A 111 4.38 5.41 -23.88
N ALA A 112 3.12 5.05 -24.05
CA ALA A 112 2.26 5.52 -25.13
C ALA A 112 0.96 6.10 -24.58
N ARG A 113 0.46 7.14 -25.24
CA ARG A 113 -0.79 7.83 -24.91
C ARG A 113 -1.36 8.47 -26.19
N ASP A 114 -2.67 8.57 -26.29
CA ASP A 114 -3.32 9.16 -27.47
C ASP A 114 -3.05 10.67 -27.64
N THR A 115 -2.76 11.36 -26.54
CA THR A 115 -2.52 12.82 -26.50
C THR A 115 -1.46 13.18 -25.46
N GLY A 116 -0.57 14.10 -25.79
CA GLY A 116 0.53 14.56 -24.92
C GLY A 116 1.81 13.79 -25.17
N VAL A 117 2.82 14.08 -24.37
CA VAL A 117 4.18 13.51 -24.53
C VAL A 117 4.16 12.01 -24.33
N ASP A 118 4.74 11.28 -25.25
CA ASP A 118 5.03 9.84 -25.16
C ASP A 118 6.51 9.55 -25.44
N GLY A 119 6.93 8.29 -25.36
CA GLY A 119 8.29 7.91 -25.72
C GLY A 119 8.91 6.80 -24.87
N VAL A 120 10.20 6.60 -25.10
CA VAL A 120 11.00 5.57 -24.45
C VAL A 120 11.84 6.16 -23.33
N ARG A 121 11.79 5.53 -22.17
CA ARG A 121 12.70 5.80 -21.05
C ARG A 121 13.62 4.61 -20.83
N VAL A 122 14.92 4.88 -20.67
CA VAL A 122 15.93 3.91 -20.21
C VAL A 122 16.52 4.40 -18.91
N ASP A 123 16.41 3.61 -17.83
CA ASP A 123 16.90 3.92 -16.49
C ASP A 123 17.89 2.85 -16.03
N VAL A 124 19.07 3.26 -15.53
CA VAL A 124 20.10 2.34 -15.07
C VAL A 124 20.67 2.86 -13.75
N GLU A 125 20.76 1.97 -12.75
CA GLU A 125 21.24 2.27 -11.40
C GLU A 125 22.15 1.14 -10.89
N PRO A 126 23.47 1.18 -11.17
CA PRO A 126 24.45 0.39 -10.45
C PRO A 126 24.62 0.90 -9.01
N GLY A 127 24.77 -0.03 -8.08
CA GLY A 127 24.97 0.29 -6.66
C GLY A 127 25.87 -0.69 -5.95
N ILE A 128 26.47 -0.20 -4.88
CA ILE A 128 27.25 -0.98 -3.91
C ILE A 128 26.75 -0.64 -2.51
N ASP A 129 26.61 -1.65 -1.67
CA ASP A 129 26.17 -1.54 -0.30
C ASP A 129 27.15 -2.31 0.60
N TRP A 130 27.71 -1.64 1.58
CA TRP A 130 28.52 -2.25 2.61
C TRP A 130 27.79 -2.22 3.95
N ARG A 131 27.80 -3.35 4.66
CA ARG A 131 27.17 -3.47 5.98
C ARG A 131 28.07 -4.19 6.95
N ALA A 132 28.31 -3.55 8.09
CA ALA A 132 28.89 -4.17 9.27
C ALA A 132 27.82 -4.28 10.35
N GLU A 133 27.73 -5.44 10.98
CA GLU A 133 26.75 -5.66 12.04
C GLU A 133 27.33 -6.44 13.21
N SER A 134 26.81 -6.13 14.38
CA SER A 134 27.05 -6.84 15.63
C SER A 134 25.72 -7.43 16.14
N ARG A 135 25.73 -8.00 17.34
CA ARG A 135 24.50 -8.49 17.98
C ARG A 135 23.50 -7.37 18.30
N ALA A 136 23.97 -6.17 18.54
CA ALA A 136 23.16 -5.06 19.04
C ALA A 136 23.19 -3.81 18.15
N SER A 137 23.97 -3.79 17.08
CA SER A 137 24.11 -2.59 16.23
C SER A 137 24.50 -2.94 14.81
N TYR A 138 24.18 -2.04 13.88
CA TYR A 138 24.69 -2.09 12.52
C TYR A 138 25.05 -0.70 12.01
N VAL A 139 25.95 -0.67 11.03
CA VAL A 139 26.24 0.47 10.17
C VAL A 139 26.26 -0.04 8.74
N ALA A 140 25.58 0.65 7.85
CA ALA A 140 25.51 0.35 6.42
C ALA A 140 25.78 1.61 5.62
N ALA A 141 26.67 1.53 4.63
CA ALA A 141 26.98 2.61 3.70
C ALA A 141 26.59 2.16 2.29
N GLY A 142 25.77 2.95 1.60
CA GLY A 142 25.33 2.71 0.24
C GLY A 142 25.83 3.80 -0.70
N ALA A 143 26.22 3.41 -1.92
CA ALA A 143 26.53 4.31 -3.01
C ALA A 143 25.94 3.76 -4.30
N ALA A 144 25.13 4.57 -4.99
CA ALA A 144 24.59 4.23 -6.29
C ALA A 144 24.79 5.40 -7.24
N TRP A 145 24.76 5.09 -8.54
CA TRP A 145 24.76 6.08 -9.60
C TRP A 145 23.57 5.83 -10.51
N ARG A 146 22.66 6.79 -10.59
CA ARG A 146 21.47 6.63 -11.42
C ARG A 146 21.55 7.51 -12.66
N ALA A 147 21.34 6.89 -13.83
CA ALA A 147 21.26 7.56 -15.12
C ALA A 147 19.96 7.18 -15.81
N THR A 148 19.20 8.20 -16.25
CA THR A 148 17.92 8.04 -16.94
C THR A 148 17.95 8.85 -18.22
N SER A 149 17.72 8.20 -19.36
CA SER A 149 17.63 8.87 -20.68
C SER A 149 16.25 8.66 -21.27
N TYR A 150 15.83 9.64 -22.05
CA TYR A 150 14.54 9.65 -22.73
C TYR A 150 14.72 9.80 -24.23
N SER A 151 13.77 9.28 -24.99
CA SER A 151 13.54 9.60 -26.39
C SER A 151 12.07 9.86 -26.54
N LEU A 152 11.70 11.14 -26.66
CA LEU A 152 10.34 11.65 -26.54
C LEU A 152 9.76 11.98 -27.90
N SER A 153 8.45 11.85 -28.02
CA SER A 153 7.64 12.27 -29.17
C SER A 153 6.49 13.13 -28.66
N ASP A 154 5.87 13.89 -29.58
CA ASP A 154 4.74 14.77 -29.29
C ASP A 154 5.01 15.78 -28.16
N THR A 155 6.26 16.24 -28.10
CA THR A 155 6.70 17.26 -27.16
C THR A 155 6.25 18.66 -27.62
N GLU A 156 6.20 19.60 -26.69
CA GLU A 156 5.98 21.02 -27.02
C GLU A 156 7.10 21.55 -27.93
N PRO A 157 6.80 22.47 -28.90
CA PRO A 157 7.83 23.07 -29.76
C PRO A 157 8.93 23.73 -28.97
N GLY A 158 10.18 23.27 -29.14
CA GLY A 158 11.36 23.79 -28.46
C GLY A 158 11.78 23.06 -27.21
N SER A 159 11.05 22.04 -26.78
CA SER A 159 11.46 21.12 -25.69
C SER A 159 12.56 20.15 -26.18
N ASP A 160 13.39 19.69 -25.25
CA ASP A 160 14.39 18.66 -25.52
C ASP A 160 13.70 17.29 -25.70
N GLU A 161 13.87 16.69 -26.88
CA GLU A 161 13.32 15.36 -27.19
C GLU A 161 14.16 14.21 -26.62
N SER A 162 15.37 14.49 -26.14
CA SER A 162 16.30 13.46 -25.66
C SER A 162 16.97 13.82 -24.32
N PRO A 163 16.20 14.26 -23.31
CA PRO A 163 16.79 14.69 -22.05
C PRO A 163 17.47 13.54 -21.30
N LEU A 164 18.53 13.89 -20.57
CA LEU A 164 19.33 12.96 -19.77
C LEU A 164 19.48 13.48 -18.34
N ARG A 165 19.18 12.65 -17.37
CA ARG A 165 19.50 12.90 -15.96
C ARG A 165 20.54 11.90 -15.47
N SER A 166 21.55 12.39 -14.74
CA SER A 166 22.59 11.55 -14.13
C SER A 166 23.02 12.14 -12.78
N LEU A 167 22.99 11.31 -11.73
CA LEU A 167 23.30 11.75 -10.37
C LEU A 167 23.75 10.58 -9.45
N PRO A 168 24.60 10.85 -8.42
CA PRO A 168 24.92 9.91 -7.37
C PRO A 168 23.84 9.91 -6.27
N ILE A 169 23.71 8.76 -5.59
CA ILE A 169 22.89 8.57 -4.39
C ILE A 169 23.80 7.98 -3.33
N LEU A 170 24.01 8.69 -2.22
CA LEU A 170 24.87 8.25 -1.12
C LEU A 170 24.04 8.14 0.16
N SER A 171 24.22 7.05 0.89
CA SER A 171 23.50 6.82 2.15
C SER A 171 24.41 6.23 3.24
N LEU A 172 24.13 6.61 4.48
CA LEU A 172 24.72 6.03 5.68
C LEU A 172 23.60 5.74 6.68
N ASP A 173 23.32 4.45 6.89
CA ASP A 173 22.25 3.96 7.77
C ASP A 173 22.87 3.28 8.98
N SER A 174 22.38 3.57 10.17
CA SER A 174 22.85 2.97 11.41
C SER A 174 21.69 2.73 12.38
N GLY A 175 21.82 1.67 13.16
CA GLY A 175 20.84 1.35 14.19
C GLY A 175 21.45 0.58 15.35
N VAL A 176 20.82 0.74 16.50
CA VAL A 176 21.20 0.06 17.74
C VAL A 176 19.96 -0.58 18.34
N VAL A 177 20.10 -1.77 18.91
CA VAL A 177 19.07 -2.45 19.69
C VAL A 177 19.53 -2.55 21.14
N LEU A 178 18.88 -1.79 22.00
CA LEU A 178 19.07 -1.85 23.45
C LEU A 178 17.96 -2.69 24.05
N GLU A 179 18.30 -3.57 24.97
CA GLU A 179 17.35 -4.50 25.58
C GLU A 179 17.41 -4.42 27.08
N ARG A 180 16.26 -4.54 27.73
CA ARG A 180 16.17 -4.73 29.18
C ARG A 180 15.06 -5.69 29.55
N GLU A 181 15.31 -6.51 30.55
CA GLU A 181 14.26 -7.30 31.19
C GLU A 181 13.39 -6.43 32.08
N VAL A 182 12.07 -6.57 31.96
CA VAL A 182 11.08 -5.85 32.75
C VAL A 182 10.00 -6.81 33.28
N GLY A 183 9.27 -6.35 34.29
CA GLY A 183 8.22 -7.11 34.96
C GLY A 183 8.69 -7.90 36.18
N SER A 184 7.74 -8.44 36.95
CA SER A 184 7.97 -9.01 38.28
C SER A 184 8.72 -10.36 38.29
N LYS A 185 9.38 -10.79 37.29
CA LYS A 185 10.26 -11.98 37.21
C LYS A 185 11.12 -11.97 35.94
N GLY A 186 11.35 -10.81 35.29
CA GLY A 186 12.05 -10.76 34.00
C GLY A 186 11.31 -11.49 32.88
N ASN A 187 9.97 -11.61 32.98
CA ASN A 187 9.16 -12.34 32.00
C ASN A 187 8.84 -11.53 30.74
N ARG A 188 9.30 -10.28 30.69
CA ARG A 188 9.12 -9.38 29.53
C ARG A 188 10.45 -8.79 29.13
N LEU A 189 10.62 -8.58 27.83
CA LEU A 189 11.77 -7.90 27.22
C LEU A 189 11.28 -6.58 26.65
N GLN A 190 11.86 -5.49 27.07
CA GLN A 190 11.66 -4.19 26.42
C GLN A 190 12.85 -3.86 25.56
N THR A 191 12.63 -3.52 24.30
CA THR A 191 13.65 -3.01 23.39
C THR A 191 13.54 -1.50 23.23
N LEU A 192 14.65 -0.86 22.90
CA LEU A 192 14.72 0.51 22.39
C LEU A 192 15.65 0.50 21.18
N GLU A 193 15.13 0.88 20.03
CA GLU A 193 15.76 0.68 18.72
C GLU A 193 15.87 2.03 17.98
N PRO A 194 16.86 2.87 18.33
CA PRO A 194 17.14 4.08 17.55
C PRO A 194 17.77 3.71 16.19
N ARG A 195 17.35 4.44 15.15
CA ARG A 195 17.86 4.35 13.79
C ARG A 195 18.11 5.75 13.24
N ALA A 196 19.20 5.90 12.49
CA ALA A 196 19.57 7.14 11.81
C ALA A 196 19.99 6.82 10.38
N LEU A 197 19.42 7.53 9.41
CA LEU A 197 19.80 7.47 8.00
C LEU A 197 20.19 8.87 7.55
N TYR A 198 21.45 9.05 7.16
CA TYR A 198 21.89 10.22 6.40
C TYR A 198 21.80 9.90 4.91
N LEU A 199 21.17 10.78 4.14
CA LEU A 199 21.01 10.65 2.70
C LEU A 199 21.50 11.92 2.01
N TYR A 200 22.33 11.72 0.99
CA TYR A 200 22.79 12.78 0.11
C TYR A 200 22.56 12.46 -1.36
N VAL A 201 21.76 13.29 -2.02
CA VAL A 201 21.47 13.25 -3.45
C VAL A 201 21.54 14.69 -3.95
N PRO A 202 22.53 15.08 -4.80
CA PRO A 202 22.63 16.44 -5.27
C PRO A 202 21.45 16.82 -6.16
N TYR A 203 21.02 18.05 -6.05
CA TYR A 203 20.00 18.59 -6.95
C TYR A 203 20.41 18.48 -8.42
N ARG A 204 19.49 18.06 -9.25
CA ARG A 204 19.51 18.17 -10.70
C ARG A 204 18.16 18.70 -11.13
N ASP A 205 18.17 19.65 -12.06
CA ASP A 205 16.95 20.15 -12.68
C ASP A 205 16.25 19.00 -13.41
N GLN A 206 14.96 18.84 -13.18
CA GLN A 206 14.11 17.79 -13.73
C GLN A 206 12.75 18.32 -14.17
N ASP A 207 12.59 19.65 -14.23
CA ASP A 207 11.30 20.27 -14.55
C ASP A 207 10.89 19.98 -16.01
N ASP A 208 11.86 19.87 -16.91
CA ASP A 208 11.64 19.51 -18.33
C ASP A 208 11.46 18.00 -18.57
N LEU A 209 11.64 17.15 -17.55
CA LEU A 209 11.43 15.71 -17.71
C LEU A 209 9.94 15.37 -17.64
N PRO A 210 9.46 14.42 -18.47
CA PRO A 210 8.08 13.97 -18.41
C PRO A 210 7.76 13.30 -17.07
N VAL A 211 6.47 13.11 -16.79
CA VAL A 211 5.98 12.30 -15.67
C VAL A 211 5.14 11.17 -16.25
N PHE A 212 5.73 10.00 -16.42
CA PHE A 212 5.06 8.83 -16.97
C PHE A 212 4.44 7.93 -15.88
N ASP A 213 5.26 7.58 -14.87
CA ASP A 213 4.88 6.62 -13.81
C ASP A 213 5.32 7.06 -12.41
N THR A 214 5.75 8.31 -12.26
CA THR A 214 6.23 8.81 -10.99
C THR A 214 5.13 9.42 -10.16
N ALA A 215 5.11 9.05 -8.90
CA ALA A 215 4.26 9.64 -7.87
C ALA A 215 5.03 9.78 -6.55
N GLU A 216 4.60 10.68 -5.69
CA GLU A 216 5.07 10.75 -4.31
C GLU A 216 4.09 10.00 -3.41
N PRO A 217 4.48 8.85 -2.83
CA PRO A 217 3.66 8.14 -1.87
C PRO A 217 3.46 8.94 -0.58
N ASP A 218 2.36 8.70 0.10
CA ASP A 218 2.12 9.27 1.42
C ASP A 218 3.30 9.02 2.35
N LEU A 219 3.73 10.05 3.06
CA LEU A 219 4.80 9.93 4.04
C LEU A 219 4.38 8.97 5.16
N ASN A 220 5.25 8.04 5.47
CA ASN A 220 5.14 7.09 6.56
C ASN A 220 6.53 6.67 7.03
N LEU A 221 6.62 5.83 8.07
CA LEU A 221 7.92 5.38 8.60
C LEU A 221 8.79 4.65 7.57
N VAL A 222 8.19 3.94 6.61
CA VAL A 222 8.95 3.27 5.54
C VAL A 222 9.51 4.30 4.57
N GLN A 223 8.71 5.29 4.17
CA GLN A 223 9.13 6.35 3.26
C GLN A 223 10.23 7.23 3.87
N LEU A 224 10.18 7.45 5.17
CA LEU A 224 11.17 8.26 5.91
C LEU A 224 12.61 7.73 5.76
N PHE A 225 12.76 6.43 5.56
CA PHE A 225 14.07 5.75 5.43
C PHE A 225 14.35 5.24 4.01
N ARG A 226 13.69 5.80 2.98
CA ARG A 226 14.00 5.51 1.58
C ARG A 226 15.04 6.47 1.02
N THR A 227 15.76 6.00 0.01
CA THR A 227 16.76 6.80 -0.71
C THR A 227 16.18 7.66 -1.82
N ASN A 228 14.91 7.50 -2.15
CA ASN A 228 14.13 8.37 -3.02
C ASN A 228 12.70 8.49 -2.49
N ARG A 229 12.19 9.72 -2.32
CA ARG A 229 10.82 9.94 -1.87
C ARG A 229 9.77 9.59 -2.92
N TYR A 230 10.17 9.58 -4.20
CA TYR A 230 9.29 9.20 -5.30
C TYR A 230 9.32 7.70 -5.59
N VAL A 231 8.22 7.18 -6.10
CA VAL A 231 8.16 5.91 -6.85
C VAL A 231 8.27 6.21 -8.34
N GLY A 232 8.51 5.19 -9.17
CA GLY A 232 8.80 5.40 -10.59
C GLY A 232 10.24 5.85 -10.85
N ALA A 233 10.51 6.33 -12.06
CA ALA A 233 11.86 6.68 -12.46
C ALA A 233 12.01 8.11 -13.00
N ASP A 234 10.93 8.87 -13.20
CA ASP A 234 10.99 10.20 -13.81
C ASP A 234 11.51 11.27 -12.85
N ARG A 235 11.32 11.07 -11.55
CA ARG A 235 11.87 11.98 -10.53
C ARG A 235 12.77 11.22 -9.55
N VAL A 236 13.91 11.82 -9.26
CA VAL A 236 14.77 11.44 -8.12
C VAL A 236 14.89 12.66 -7.24
N GLY A 237 14.33 12.55 -6.03
CA GLY A 237 14.36 13.64 -5.07
C GLY A 237 15.78 13.98 -4.68
N ASP A 238 16.16 15.25 -4.76
CA ASP A 238 17.35 15.76 -4.11
C ASP A 238 17.22 15.62 -2.59
N ALA A 239 18.31 15.38 -1.93
CA ALA A 239 18.34 15.17 -0.50
C ALA A 239 19.71 15.55 0.09
N ASN A 240 19.66 16.29 1.16
CA ASN A 240 20.74 16.48 2.11
C ASN A 240 20.04 16.45 3.48
N GLN A 241 19.85 15.22 4.02
CA GLN A 241 18.94 15.02 5.14
C GLN A 241 19.41 13.96 6.10
N LEU A 242 18.95 14.07 7.35
CA LEU A 242 19.10 13.09 8.40
C LEU A 242 17.69 12.63 8.85
N SER A 243 17.35 11.37 8.56
CA SER A 243 16.13 10.74 9.08
C SER A 243 16.44 10.04 10.38
N LEU A 244 15.70 10.37 11.42
CA LEU A 244 15.79 9.75 12.74
C LEU A 244 14.52 8.99 13.05
N GLY A 245 14.66 7.82 13.66
CA GLY A 245 13.55 7.02 14.15
C GLY A 245 13.92 6.32 15.46
N VAL A 246 12.92 6.11 16.28
CA VAL A 246 13.07 5.31 17.50
C VAL A 246 11.86 4.41 17.66
N THR A 247 12.10 3.11 17.83
CA THR A 247 11.06 2.11 18.12
C THR A 247 11.30 1.53 19.49
N SER A 248 10.26 1.39 20.29
CA SER A 248 10.28 0.61 21.53
C SER A 248 9.27 -0.51 21.46
N ARG A 249 9.69 -1.74 21.76
CA ARG A 249 8.82 -2.90 21.82
C ARG A 249 8.80 -3.52 23.19
N LEU A 250 7.65 -4.07 23.57
CA LEU A 250 7.49 -4.88 24.76
C LEU A 250 7.08 -6.29 24.32
N LEU A 251 7.94 -7.26 24.58
CA LEU A 251 7.81 -8.64 24.15
C LEU A 251 7.66 -9.57 25.35
N ASP A 252 6.98 -10.70 25.16
CA ASP A 252 7.00 -11.82 26.08
C ASP A 252 8.26 -12.68 25.86
N VAL A 253 9.02 -12.92 26.91
CA VAL A 253 10.27 -13.70 26.81
C VAL A 253 10.00 -15.15 26.42
N ALA A 254 8.92 -15.75 26.92
CA ALA A 254 8.64 -17.16 26.71
C ALA A 254 8.09 -17.48 25.32
N GLY A 255 7.22 -16.61 24.77
CA GLY A 255 6.51 -16.86 23.52
C GLY A 255 6.85 -15.88 22.39
N GLY A 256 7.69 -14.87 22.63
CA GLY A 256 8.00 -13.84 21.63
C GLY A 256 6.80 -12.93 21.25
N ARG A 257 5.69 -13.03 21.96
CA ARG A 257 4.49 -12.23 21.68
C ARG A 257 4.77 -10.75 21.93
N GLN A 258 4.50 -9.92 20.94
CA GLN A 258 4.59 -8.46 21.08
C GLN A 258 3.33 -7.94 21.78
N TYR A 259 3.52 -7.22 22.88
CA TYR A 259 2.44 -6.55 23.62
C TYR A 259 2.26 -5.11 23.20
N LEU A 260 3.36 -4.44 22.88
CA LEU A 260 3.39 -3.04 22.48
C LEU A 260 4.52 -2.82 21.48
N SER A 261 4.25 -1.99 20.48
CA SER A 261 5.26 -1.35 19.63
C SER A 261 4.91 0.11 19.50
N ALA A 262 5.83 0.99 19.81
CA ALA A 262 5.70 2.43 19.64
C ALA A 262 6.88 2.96 18.83
N THR A 263 6.60 3.68 17.76
CA THR A 263 7.63 4.25 16.87
C THR A 263 7.37 5.73 16.66
N LEU A 264 8.43 6.51 16.70
CA LEU A 264 8.46 7.93 16.32
C LEU A 264 9.52 8.11 15.25
N GLY A 265 9.27 8.97 14.27
CA GLY A 265 10.25 9.27 13.23
C GLY A 265 10.05 10.64 12.59
N GLN A 266 11.17 11.27 12.20
CA GLN A 266 11.20 12.56 11.52
C GLN A 266 12.48 12.70 10.70
N ALA A 267 12.43 13.40 9.56
CA ALA A 267 13.60 13.81 8.80
C ALA A 267 13.91 15.30 9.06
N PHE A 268 15.21 15.61 9.10
CA PHE A 268 15.76 16.95 9.21
C PHE A 268 16.48 17.28 7.89
N TYR A 269 16.06 18.33 7.23
CA TYR A 269 16.62 18.77 5.96
C TYR A 269 17.71 19.81 6.20
N PHE A 270 18.90 19.59 5.65
CA PHE A 270 20.00 20.54 5.69
C PHE A 270 19.98 21.49 4.47
N GLU A 271 19.27 21.07 3.45
CA GLU A 271 18.95 21.85 2.25
C GLU A 271 17.49 21.56 1.86
N ASP A 272 16.77 22.60 1.42
CA ASP A 272 15.37 22.45 1.01
C ASP A 272 15.26 21.55 -0.22
N PRO A 273 14.39 20.53 -0.21
CA PRO A 273 14.14 19.70 -1.37
C PRO A 273 13.53 20.51 -2.51
N ARG A 274 14.21 20.56 -3.67
CA ARG A 274 13.82 21.39 -4.83
C ARG A 274 13.10 20.59 -5.93
N VAL A 275 13.45 19.31 -6.10
CA VAL A 275 12.77 18.44 -7.08
C VAL A 275 11.32 18.20 -6.65
N ARG A 276 10.38 18.42 -7.57
CA ARG A 276 8.95 18.32 -7.33
C ARG A 276 8.22 17.73 -8.53
N LEU A 277 7.00 17.27 -8.31
CA LEU A 277 6.07 16.98 -9.40
C LEU A 277 5.49 18.30 -9.95
N PRO A 278 4.99 18.31 -11.19
CA PRO A 278 4.18 19.42 -11.68
C PRO A 278 3.05 19.71 -10.67
N ASP A 279 2.70 20.97 -10.50
CA ASP A 279 1.64 21.44 -9.60
C ASP A 279 1.91 21.28 -8.09
N GLU A 280 3.04 20.70 -7.68
CA GLU A 280 3.43 20.70 -6.26
C GLU A 280 4.03 22.06 -5.85
N PRO A 281 3.67 22.57 -4.65
CA PRO A 281 4.27 23.80 -4.13
C PRO A 281 5.75 23.60 -3.81
N VAL A 282 6.51 24.68 -3.86
CA VAL A 282 7.89 24.69 -3.36
C VAL A 282 7.89 24.37 -1.88
N ARG A 283 8.76 23.44 -1.47
CA ARG A 283 8.93 23.04 -0.07
C ARG A 283 10.05 23.90 0.55
N ASP A 284 9.68 24.79 1.41
CA ASP A 284 10.57 25.56 2.29
C ASP A 284 10.39 25.03 3.70
N ARG A 285 11.05 23.91 4.02
CA ARG A 285 10.90 23.20 5.29
C ARG A 285 12.23 22.67 5.79
N SER A 286 12.50 22.92 7.07
CA SER A 286 13.68 22.36 7.75
C SER A 286 13.47 20.92 8.25
N THR A 287 12.21 20.45 8.33
CA THR A 287 11.88 19.10 8.80
C THR A 287 10.73 18.48 8.00
N SER A 288 10.63 17.16 8.03
CA SER A 288 9.41 16.47 7.62
C SER A 288 8.34 16.54 8.71
N ASP A 289 7.14 16.12 8.37
CA ASP A 289 6.15 15.84 9.39
C ASP A 289 6.67 14.82 10.40
N LEU A 290 6.26 14.97 11.66
CA LEU A 290 6.50 13.98 12.71
C LEU A 290 5.53 12.82 12.53
N ILE A 291 6.06 11.60 12.46
CA ILE A 291 5.28 10.37 12.34
C ILE A 291 5.33 9.62 13.66
N ALA A 292 4.15 9.23 14.16
CA ALA A 292 4.01 8.39 15.34
C ALA A 292 3.12 7.19 15.03
N GLU A 293 3.57 6.00 15.40
CA GLU A 293 2.79 4.77 15.30
C GLU A 293 2.80 4.03 16.63
N LEU A 294 1.64 3.52 17.03
CA LEU A 294 1.48 2.71 18.23
C LEU A 294 0.64 1.47 17.91
N GLU A 295 1.16 0.31 18.25
CA GLU A 295 0.41 -0.95 18.23
C GLU A 295 0.37 -1.54 19.64
N LEU A 296 -0.82 -1.86 20.10
CA LEU A 296 -1.06 -2.39 21.44
C LEU A 296 -1.85 -3.70 21.37
N THR A 297 -1.28 -4.78 21.89
CA THR A 297 -1.90 -6.11 22.02
C THR A 297 -1.76 -6.68 23.43
N ALA A 298 -1.50 -5.80 24.40
CA ALA A 298 -1.23 -6.16 25.79
C ALA A 298 -2.44 -6.79 26.51
N PHE A 299 -3.64 -6.38 26.13
CA PHE A 299 -4.86 -6.85 26.76
C PHE A 299 -5.38 -8.10 26.06
N LYS A 300 -5.91 -9.04 26.85
CA LYS A 300 -6.49 -10.26 26.29
C LYS A 300 -7.65 -9.88 25.36
N ASN A 301 -7.62 -10.43 24.15
CA ASN A 301 -8.65 -10.25 23.12
C ASN A 301 -8.79 -8.83 22.53
N TRP A 302 -7.99 -7.88 22.94
CA TRP A 302 -7.98 -6.53 22.41
C TRP A 302 -6.73 -6.26 21.59
N SER A 303 -6.89 -5.57 20.48
CA SER A 303 -5.80 -4.92 19.76
C SER A 303 -6.17 -3.49 19.42
N ALA A 304 -5.19 -2.60 19.49
CA ALA A 304 -5.34 -1.21 19.11
C ALA A 304 -4.17 -0.80 18.22
N ARG A 305 -4.45 0.02 17.22
CA ARG A 305 -3.46 0.69 16.39
C ARG A 305 -3.79 2.17 16.36
N PHE A 306 -2.74 2.96 16.44
CA PHE A 306 -2.82 4.41 16.33
C PHE A 306 -1.71 4.85 15.39
N GLY A 307 -2.03 5.66 14.39
CA GLY A 307 -1.11 6.34 13.49
C GLY A 307 -1.38 7.84 13.53
N TYR A 308 -0.32 8.64 13.56
CA TYR A 308 -0.42 10.08 13.61
C TYR A 308 0.70 10.73 12.81
N GLN A 309 0.36 11.74 12.04
CA GLN A 309 1.26 12.57 11.27
C GLN A 309 0.94 14.02 11.55
N TRP A 310 1.95 14.77 11.97
CA TRP A 310 1.82 16.15 12.37
C TRP A 310 2.85 17.02 11.68
N ASP A 311 2.37 18.08 11.02
CA ASP A 311 3.19 19.10 10.39
C ASP A 311 3.64 20.12 11.47
N PRO A 312 4.95 20.18 11.81
CA PRO A 312 5.45 21.12 12.79
C PRO A 312 5.44 22.58 12.29
N ASP A 313 5.60 22.81 10.99
CA ASP A 313 5.67 24.14 10.40
C ASP A 313 4.28 24.80 10.38
N ALA A 314 3.28 24.08 9.91
CA ALA A 314 1.89 24.54 9.93
C ALA A 314 1.19 24.32 11.28
N SER A 315 1.84 23.63 12.25
CA SER A 315 1.29 23.27 13.56
C SER A 315 -0.07 22.57 13.48
N GLN A 316 -0.21 21.62 12.55
CA GLN A 316 -1.48 20.97 12.26
C GLN A 316 -1.34 19.47 12.04
N SER A 317 -2.43 18.72 12.26
CA SER A 317 -2.52 17.31 11.94
C SER A 317 -2.73 17.10 10.45
N GLU A 318 -1.92 16.28 9.80
CA GLU A 318 -2.07 15.89 8.40
C GLU A 318 -2.84 14.58 8.28
N ARG A 319 -2.57 13.64 9.19
CA ARG A 319 -3.21 12.34 9.19
C ARG A 319 -3.35 11.81 10.61
N SER A 320 -4.48 11.21 10.90
CA SER A 320 -4.66 10.41 12.10
C SER A 320 -5.48 9.17 11.80
N GLU A 321 -5.12 8.06 12.41
CA GLU A 321 -5.79 6.79 12.28
C GLU A 321 -5.84 6.10 13.64
N VAL A 322 -7.03 5.66 14.03
CA VAL A 322 -7.25 4.87 15.24
C VAL A 322 -8.05 3.64 14.85
N TYR A 323 -7.59 2.48 15.22
CA TYR A 323 -8.29 1.23 15.00
C TYR A 323 -8.29 0.38 16.26
N LEU A 324 -9.47 -0.01 16.71
CA LEU A 324 -9.70 -0.86 17.86
C LEU A 324 -10.39 -2.15 17.43
N GLN A 325 -9.95 -3.28 17.92
CA GLN A 325 -10.60 -4.56 17.71
C GLN A 325 -10.72 -5.31 19.02
N TYR A 326 -11.92 -5.83 19.28
CA TYR A 326 -12.19 -6.78 20.35
C TYR A 326 -12.56 -8.13 19.74
N ARG A 327 -11.74 -9.16 20.00
CA ARG A 327 -11.92 -10.51 19.45
C ARG A 327 -11.72 -11.56 20.54
N PRO A 328 -12.75 -11.84 21.37
CA PRO A 328 -12.65 -12.80 22.45
C PRO A 328 -12.56 -14.27 21.98
N ALA A 329 -13.07 -14.57 20.78
CA ALA A 329 -13.03 -15.88 20.15
C ALA A 329 -12.96 -15.75 18.63
N SER A 330 -12.73 -16.85 17.92
CA SER A 330 -12.63 -16.84 16.45
C SER A 330 -13.93 -16.41 15.75
N ASP A 331 -15.07 -16.65 16.39
CA ASP A 331 -16.41 -16.38 15.89
C ASP A 331 -17.00 -15.04 16.36
N ARG A 332 -16.24 -14.25 17.15
CA ARG A 332 -16.69 -13.00 17.77
C ARG A 332 -15.72 -11.89 17.50
N VAL A 333 -16.18 -10.84 16.85
CA VAL A 333 -15.36 -9.64 16.59
C VAL A 333 -16.23 -8.39 16.63
N VAL A 334 -15.67 -7.35 17.23
CA VAL A 334 -16.17 -5.96 17.15
C VAL A 334 -14.98 -5.08 16.79
N ASN A 335 -15.17 -4.23 15.81
CA ASN A 335 -14.17 -3.26 15.35
C ASN A 335 -14.72 -1.85 15.46
N ALA A 336 -13.84 -0.91 15.76
CA ALA A 336 -14.11 0.52 15.65
C ALA A 336 -12.88 1.20 15.04
N GLY A 337 -13.08 2.01 14.04
CA GLY A 337 -12.04 2.74 13.32
C GLY A 337 -12.41 4.21 13.17
N TYR A 338 -11.41 5.07 13.25
CA TYR A 338 -11.49 6.48 12.87
C TYR A 338 -10.30 6.78 11.95
N ARG A 339 -10.54 7.50 10.86
CA ARG A 339 -9.53 7.91 9.90
C ARG A 339 -9.75 9.37 9.52
N PHE A 340 -8.68 10.13 9.65
CA PHE A 340 -8.61 11.52 9.20
C PHE A 340 -7.42 11.69 8.25
N ARG A 341 -7.63 12.39 7.17
CA ARG A 341 -6.62 12.93 6.26
C ARG A 341 -7.08 14.32 5.83
N ARG A 342 -6.26 15.31 6.09
CA ARG A 342 -6.59 16.72 5.84
C ARG A 342 -7.10 16.92 4.42
N ASP A 343 -8.19 17.69 4.30
CA ASP A 343 -8.87 18.08 3.07
C ASP A 343 -9.36 16.93 2.17
N LEU A 344 -9.25 15.67 2.62
CA LEU A 344 -9.63 14.52 1.84
C LEU A 344 -10.63 13.59 2.53
N VAL A 345 -10.39 13.20 3.76
CA VAL A 345 -11.19 12.18 4.44
C VAL A 345 -11.29 12.45 5.93
N GLU A 346 -12.49 12.43 6.45
CA GLU A 346 -12.75 12.27 7.87
C GLU A 346 -13.93 11.33 8.06
N GLN A 347 -13.65 10.13 8.58
CA GLN A 347 -14.69 9.11 8.70
C GLN A 347 -14.47 8.17 9.87
N PHE A 348 -15.55 7.59 10.36
CA PHE A 348 -15.47 6.45 11.26
C PHE A 348 -16.18 5.22 10.69
N ASP A 349 -15.73 4.04 11.14
CA ASP A 349 -16.22 2.73 10.75
C ASP A 349 -16.42 1.89 12.01
N VAL A 350 -17.59 1.30 12.17
CA VAL A 350 -17.88 0.34 13.23
C VAL A 350 -18.42 -0.93 12.59
N SER A 351 -17.86 -2.07 12.95
CA SER A 351 -18.34 -3.36 12.43
C SER A 351 -18.33 -4.44 13.51
N ALA A 352 -19.24 -5.40 13.38
CA ALA A 352 -19.34 -6.50 14.30
C ALA A 352 -19.83 -7.79 13.62
N ALA A 353 -19.32 -8.92 14.10
CA ALA A 353 -19.86 -10.24 13.86
C ALA A 353 -19.95 -10.97 15.20
N TRP A 354 -21.16 -11.39 15.59
CA TRP A 354 -21.39 -11.93 16.91
C TRP A 354 -22.42 -13.05 16.92
N PRO A 355 -22.15 -14.23 17.54
CA PRO A 355 -23.16 -15.25 17.75
C PRO A 355 -24.19 -14.76 18.77
N LEU A 356 -25.46 -14.82 18.42
CA LEU A 356 -26.58 -14.50 19.30
C LEU A 356 -26.93 -15.72 20.16
N ASN A 357 -26.82 -16.91 19.56
CA ASN A 357 -26.90 -18.21 20.21
C ASN A 357 -26.20 -19.27 19.34
N ASP A 358 -26.36 -20.56 19.66
CA ASP A 358 -25.70 -21.68 18.96
C ASP A 358 -26.07 -21.81 17.47
N ARG A 359 -27.18 -21.20 17.03
CA ARG A 359 -27.68 -21.29 15.66
C ARG A 359 -27.74 -19.95 14.94
N TRP A 360 -27.84 -18.86 15.66
CA TRP A 360 -28.00 -17.53 15.09
C TRP A 360 -26.76 -16.65 15.29
N ARG A 361 -26.38 -15.98 14.24
CA ARG A 361 -25.29 -15.00 14.23
C ARG A 361 -25.74 -13.69 13.60
N GLY A 362 -25.42 -12.58 14.23
CA GLY A 362 -25.67 -11.22 13.73
C GLY A 362 -24.41 -10.59 13.14
N TYR A 363 -24.59 -9.77 12.12
CA TYR A 363 -23.55 -8.97 11.49
C TYR A 363 -24.02 -7.54 11.35
N GLY A 364 -23.07 -6.62 11.38
CA GLY A 364 -23.37 -5.23 11.07
C GLY A 364 -22.11 -4.44 10.79
N ARG A 365 -22.25 -3.42 9.95
CA ARG A 365 -21.24 -2.39 9.70
C ARG A 365 -21.92 -1.05 9.47
N TRP A 366 -21.25 0.01 9.88
CA TRP A 366 -21.65 1.37 9.61
C TRP A 366 -20.40 2.22 9.35
N VAL A 367 -20.35 2.84 8.17
CA VAL A 367 -19.31 3.78 7.74
C VAL A 367 -19.96 5.13 7.55
N TYR A 368 -19.46 6.12 8.26
CA TYR A 368 -19.98 7.49 8.23
C TYR A 368 -18.86 8.47 7.89
N SER A 369 -19.08 9.30 6.87
CA SER A 369 -18.21 10.43 6.55
C SER A 369 -18.58 11.62 7.41
N LEU A 370 -17.64 12.08 8.25
CA LEU A 370 -17.78 13.30 9.03
C LEU A 370 -17.57 14.55 8.15
N ALA A 371 -16.71 14.43 7.12
CA ALA A 371 -16.45 15.51 6.17
C ALA A 371 -17.66 15.84 5.30
N GLU A 372 -18.44 14.82 4.91
CA GLU A 372 -19.63 14.98 4.04
C GLU A 372 -20.95 14.86 4.84
N GLU A 373 -20.87 14.66 6.14
CA GLU A 373 -22.02 14.49 7.05
C GLU A 373 -23.03 13.42 6.60
N LYS A 374 -22.56 12.33 5.96
CA LYS A 374 -23.43 11.29 5.41
C LYS A 374 -22.93 9.87 5.71
N THR A 375 -23.87 8.92 5.72
CA THR A 375 -23.56 7.48 5.74
C THR A 375 -23.09 7.03 4.35
N LEU A 376 -21.89 6.46 4.26
CA LEU A 376 -21.34 5.95 3.01
C LEU A 376 -21.76 4.49 2.76
N ASP A 377 -21.75 3.67 3.80
CA ASP A 377 -22.09 2.26 3.72
C ASP A 377 -22.64 1.79 5.07
N GLN A 378 -23.74 1.06 5.05
CA GLN A 378 -24.25 0.38 6.23
C GLN A 378 -24.91 -0.92 5.85
N PHE A 379 -24.72 -1.93 6.65
CA PHE A 379 -25.47 -3.17 6.50
C PHE A 379 -25.77 -3.80 7.85
N VAL A 380 -26.83 -4.62 7.84
CA VAL A 380 -27.17 -5.56 8.91
C VAL A 380 -27.48 -6.90 8.28
N GLY A 381 -27.04 -7.96 8.91
CA GLY A 381 -27.29 -9.32 8.44
C GLY A 381 -27.50 -10.30 9.56
N LEU A 382 -28.19 -11.39 9.23
CA LEU A 382 -28.42 -12.52 10.10
C LEU A 382 -28.05 -13.81 9.39
N GLU A 383 -27.44 -14.72 10.11
CA GLU A 383 -27.20 -16.09 9.68
C GLU A 383 -27.88 -17.05 10.62
N TYR A 384 -28.61 -18.01 10.03
CA TYR A 384 -29.06 -19.20 10.73
C TYR A 384 -28.24 -20.40 10.29
N GLY A 385 -27.56 -21.06 11.22
CA GLY A 385 -26.70 -22.22 10.97
C GLY A 385 -27.29 -23.50 11.55
N SER A 386 -27.29 -24.56 10.75
CA SER A 386 -27.59 -25.93 11.15
C SER A 386 -26.32 -26.79 10.99
N CYS A 387 -26.41 -28.08 11.34
CA CYS A 387 -25.33 -29.06 11.09
C CYS A 387 -24.89 -29.10 9.63
N CYS A 388 -25.84 -28.99 8.69
CA CYS A 388 -25.66 -29.37 7.30
C CYS A 388 -25.90 -28.22 6.33
N TRP A 389 -26.50 -27.11 6.75
CA TRP A 389 -26.79 -25.92 5.94
C TRP A 389 -26.71 -24.65 6.76
N ALA A 390 -26.52 -23.52 6.08
CA ALA A 390 -26.64 -22.18 6.64
C ALA A 390 -27.40 -21.26 5.67
N LEU A 391 -28.22 -20.38 6.23
CA LEU A 391 -28.95 -19.35 5.50
C LEU A 391 -28.48 -17.99 5.99
N ARG A 392 -27.97 -17.14 5.08
CA ARG A 392 -27.54 -15.77 5.34
C ARG A 392 -28.45 -14.78 4.63
N VAL A 393 -28.86 -13.76 5.34
CA VAL A 393 -29.62 -12.62 4.79
C VAL A 393 -28.88 -11.36 5.19
N VAL A 394 -28.55 -10.50 4.22
CA VAL A 394 -27.86 -9.22 4.43
C VAL A 394 -28.67 -8.13 3.75
N ALA A 395 -29.12 -7.15 4.51
CA ALA A 395 -29.69 -5.90 3.99
C ALA A 395 -28.63 -4.80 4.06
N ARG A 396 -28.37 -4.16 2.93
CA ARG A 396 -27.32 -3.14 2.78
C ARG A 396 -27.86 -1.88 2.14
N ARG A 397 -27.35 -0.72 2.58
CA ARG A 397 -27.57 0.58 1.97
C ARG A 397 -26.21 1.27 1.82
N PHE A 398 -25.85 1.69 0.61
CA PHE A 398 -24.51 2.20 0.29
C PHE A 398 -24.58 3.25 -0.83
N VAL A 399 -23.55 4.09 -0.90
CA VAL A 399 -23.34 5.00 -2.03
C VAL A 399 -22.95 4.15 -3.25
N SER A 400 -23.73 4.21 -4.32
CA SER A 400 -23.60 3.36 -5.52
C SER A 400 -23.06 4.09 -6.75
N SER A 401 -23.05 5.43 -6.72
CA SER A 401 -22.52 6.24 -7.81
C SER A 401 -21.50 7.26 -7.33
N ARG A 402 -20.67 7.77 -8.25
CA ARG A 402 -19.74 8.87 -7.97
C ARG A 402 -20.46 10.17 -7.62
N THR A 403 -21.67 10.35 -8.13
CA THR A 403 -22.54 11.49 -7.82
C THR A 403 -23.17 11.43 -6.43
N GLY A 404 -22.98 10.32 -5.70
CA GLY A 404 -23.43 10.15 -4.32
C GLY A 404 -24.83 9.52 -4.20
N ASP A 405 -25.38 8.94 -5.27
CA ASP A 405 -26.64 8.22 -5.21
C ASP A 405 -26.55 7.03 -4.27
N ILE A 406 -27.64 6.77 -3.57
CA ILE A 406 -27.72 5.73 -2.57
C ILE A 406 -28.56 4.56 -3.12
N ASP A 407 -28.01 3.36 -3.04
CA ASP A 407 -28.69 2.13 -3.38
C ASP A 407 -28.98 1.26 -2.15
N THR A 408 -29.97 0.41 -2.27
CA THR A 408 -30.36 -0.56 -1.22
C THR A 408 -30.46 -1.94 -1.82
N SER A 409 -29.75 -2.90 -1.25
CA SER A 409 -29.74 -4.28 -1.70
C SER A 409 -30.07 -5.25 -0.57
N ILE A 410 -30.66 -6.40 -0.94
CA ILE A 410 -30.87 -7.53 -0.04
C ILE A 410 -30.19 -8.75 -0.66
N GLY A 411 -29.15 -9.23 0.00
CA GLY A 411 -28.46 -10.47 -0.35
C GLY A 411 -29.03 -11.67 0.41
N LEU A 412 -29.18 -12.77 -0.30
CA LEU A 412 -29.59 -14.06 0.27
C LEU A 412 -28.64 -15.16 -0.19
N GLN A 413 -28.09 -15.91 0.73
CA GLN A 413 -27.23 -17.06 0.45
C GLN A 413 -27.68 -18.27 1.23
N LEU A 414 -27.93 -19.38 0.53
CA LEU A 414 -28.07 -20.70 1.11
C LEU A 414 -26.79 -21.50 0.87
N GLU A 415 -26.15 -21.91 1.94
CA GLU A 415 -24.96 -22.77 1.89
C GLU A 415 -25.35 -24.19 2.31
N LEU A 416 -25.03 -25.17 1.49
CA LEU A 416 -25.05 -26.59 1.82
C LEU A 416 -23.63 -26.99 2.21
N LYS A 417 -23.37 -27.12 3.51
CA LYS A 417 -22.02 -27.32 4.05
C LYS A 417 -21.34 -28.53 3.45
N GLY A 418 -20.19 -28.29 2.79
CA GLY A 418 -19.41 -29.32 2.12
C GLY A 418 -19.87 -29.71 0.71
N LEU A 419 -20.91 -29.03 0.15
CA LEU A 419 -21.39 -29.28 -1.20
C LEU A 419 -21.30 -28.02 -2.09
N SER A 420 -22.10 -27.01 -1.82
CA SER A 420 -22.15 -25.79 -2.62
C SER A 420 -22.92 -24.67 -1.92
N SER A 421 -22.90 -23.48 -2.49
CA SER A 421 -23.75 -22.36 -2.10
C SER A 421 -24.58 -21.86 -3.28
N VAL A 422 -25.77 -21.35 -2.99
CA VAL A 422 -26.70 -20.76 -3.98
C VAL A 422 -27.13 -19.39 -3.47
N GLY A 423 -27.19 -18.41 -4.37
CA GLY A 423 -27.57 -17.02 -4.09
C GLY A 423 -26.40 -16.07 -4.17
N THR A 424 -26.46 -14.93 -3.46
CA THR A 424 -25.37 -13.95 -3.40
C THR A 424 -24.21 -14.48 -2.56
N ASP A 425 -22.94 -14.18 -2.95
CA ASP A 425 -21.78 -14.56 -2.16
C ASP A 425 -21.62 -13.65 -0.91
N SER A 426 -22.58 -13.81 0.01
CA SER A 426 -22.60 -13.04 1.26
C SER A 426 -21.43 -13.36 2.19
N GLU A 427 -20.81 -14.55 2.06
CA GLU A 427 -19.66 -14.90 2.89
C GLU A 427 -18.40 -14.15 2.46
N ALA A 428 -18.11 -14.08 1.16
CA ALA A 428 -17.01 -13.28 0.64
C ALA A 428 -17.21 -11.80 1.02
N PHE A 429 -18.40 -11.25 0.79
CA PHE A 429 -18.74 -9.89 1.20
C PHE A 429 -18.47 -9.63 2.70
N LEU A 430 -18.95 -10.49 3.61
CA LEU A 430 -18.74 -10.32 5.05
C LEU A 430 -17.26 -10.44 5.46
N ARG A 431 -16.48 -11.27 4.77
CA ARG A 431 -15.04 -11.43 5.00
C ARG A 431 -14.28 -10.15 4.65
N ASP A 432 -14.66 -9.50 3.58
CA ASP A 432 -14.06 -8.24 3.13
C ASP A 432 -14.55 -7.06 3.98
N ALA A 433 -15.85 -7.03 4.31
CA ALA A 433 -16.48 -5.93 5.03
C ALA A 433 -16.17 -5.90 6.54
N ILE A 434 -15.97 -7.05 7.19
CA ILE A 434 -15.74 -7.16 8.64
C ILE A 434 -14.36 -7.73 8.92
N ARG A 435 -13.41 -6.90 9.26
CA ARG A 435 -12.05 -7.32 9.58
C ARG A 435 -12.02 -8.32 10.73
N GLY A 436 -11.41 -9.48 10.49
CA GLY A 436 -11.35 -10.56 11.47
C GLY A 436 -12.61 -11.46 11.53
N TYR A 437 -13.54 -11.26 10.59
CA TYR A 437 -14.62 -12.22 10.38
C TYR A 437 -14.05 -13.60 10.03
N SER A 438 -14.65 -14.63 10.59
CA SER A 438 -14.43 -16.02 10.18
C SER A 438 -15.79 -16.73 10.06
N ALA A 439 -15.97 -17.47 8.98
CA ALA A 439 -17.13 -18.36 8.86
C ALA A 439 -17.21 -19.32 10.08
N LEU A 440 -18.41 -19.71 10.45
CA LEU A 440 -18.55 -20.73 11.51
C LEU A 440 -17.81 -22.00 11.08
N PRO A 441 -16.98 -22.61 11.94
CA PRO A 441 -16.38 -23.89 11.63
C PRO A 441 -17.51 -24.87 11.27
N SER A 442 -17.36 -25.56 10.15
CA SER A 442 -18.17 -26.76 9.90
C SER A 442 -18.02 -27.67 11.14
N ALA A 443 -19.15 -28.12 11.68
CA ALA A 443 -19.14 -28.97 12.89
C ALA A 443 -18.04 -30.04 12.80
N PRO A 444 -17.34 -30.36 13.89
CA PRO A 444 -16.36 -31.44 13.88
C PRO A 444 -17.05 -32.69 13.32
N ARG A 445 -16.39 -33.32 12.34
CA ARG A 445 -16.85 -34.64 11.85
C ARG A 445 -16.92 -35.55 13.03
N PRO A 446 -18.04 -36.28 13.22
CA PRO A 446 -18.18 -37.26 14.33
C PRO A 446 -17.09 -38.32 14.30
#